data_675c587c7c512e5b29365f6fe970cf95
#
_entry.id   675c587c7c512e5b29365f6fe970cf95
#
_cell.length_a   1.000
_cell.length_b   1.000
_cell.length_c   1.000
_cell.angle_alpha   90.00
_cell.angle_beta   90.00
_cell.angle_gamma   90.00
#
_symmetry.space_group_name_H-M   'P 1'
#
loop_
_entity.id
_entity.type
_entity.pdbx_description
1 polymer ?
#
loop_
_entity_poly.entity_id
_entity_poly.type
_entity_poly.pdbx_seq_one_letter_code
_entity_poly.pdbx_strand_id
1 'polypeptide(L)'
;MNNNQIVVDMYPEDNYKLELEQNPDLRDVTSTAKLFNFRRPVYMTSHVWEDCVELHSTDGKTFDELAVLQRLRHVLFMAASALHGRYEDMAYDFRVYRIPNNSVNGRRQPEPVTLHLVAHRDEHNRPVITIKFPHD
;
A
#
# COMPACT_ATOMS: atom_id res chain seq x y z
N MET A 1 -21.91 -0.59 -25.37
CA MET A 1 -21.25 -0.41 -24.95
C MET A 1 -20.43 -0.62 -24.64
N ASN A 2 -19.86 -0.73 -24.93
CA ASN A 2 -19.14 -0.90 -24.30
C ASN A 2 -17.95 -0.23 -24.03
N ASN A 3 -17.78 0.66 -23.85
CA ASN A 3 -16.78 1.50 -23.34
C ASN A 3 -16.14 1.00 -22.09
N ASN A 4 -16.69 -0.03 -21.53
CA ASN A 4 -16.25 -0.56 -20.24
C ASN A 4 -14.83 -1.06 -20.29
N GLN A 5 -14.41 -1.56 -21.43
CA GLN A 5 -13.04 -2.08 -21.56
C GLN A 5 -12.01 -0.97 -21.46
N ILE A 6 -12.33 0.17 -22.02
CA ILE A 6 -11.44 1.31 -21.96
C ILE A 6 -11.36 1.83 -20.54
N VAL A 7 -12.49 1.85 -19.86
CA VAL A 7 -12.58 2.33 -18.49
C VAL A 7 -11.81 1.43 -17.54
N VAL A 8 -11.76 0.14 -17.83
CA VAL A 8 -11.05 -0.81 -16.97
C VAL A 8 -9.56 -0.49 -16.90
N ASP A 9 -8.98 -0.04 -18.01
CA ASP A 9 -7.56 0.30 -18.04
C ASP A 9 -7.28 1.67 -17.41
N MET A 10 -8.31 2.51 -17.34
CA MET A 10 -8.17 3.85 -16.80
C MET A 10 -9.16 4.02 -15.66
N TYR A 11 -8.71 3.75 -14.47
CA TYR A 11 -9.58 3.82 -13.30
C TYR A 11 -9.94 5.27 -12.98
N PRO A 12 -11.23 5.63 -13.02
CA PRO A 12 -11.62 6.98 -12.61
C PRO A 12 -11.29 7.22 -11.15
N GLU A 13 -10.59 8.30 -10.89
CA GLU A 13 -10.15 8.66 -9.54
C GLU A 13 -11.32 8.73 -8.56
N ASP A 14 -12.47 9.23 -9.04
CA ASP A 14 -13.63 9.39 -8.18
C ASP A 14 -14.15 8.07 -7.63
N ASN A 15 -14.02 6.98 -8.39
CA ASN A 15 -14.46 5.67 -7.93
C ASN A 15 -13.60 5.16 -6.77
N TYR A 16 -12.31 5.50 -6.78
CA TYR A 16 -11.44 5.12 -5.69
C TYR A 16 -11.75 5.89 -4.43
N LYS A 17 -12.06 7.15 -4.57
CA LYS A 17 -12.42 7.97 -3.42
C LYS A 17 -13.67 7.44 -2.74
N LEU A 18 -14.66 7.01 -3.53
CA LEU A 18 -15.86 6.41 -2.97
C LEU A 18 -15.54 5.12 -2.22
N GLU A 19 -14.67 4.29 -2.80
CA GLU A 19 -14.25 3.06 -2.16
C GLU A 19 -13.59 3.34 -0.82
N LEU A 20 -12.70 4.33 -0.79
CA LEU A 20 -12.01 4.71 0.43
C LEU A 20 -12.95 5.27 1.48
N GLU A 21 -13.93 6.04 1.08
CA GLU A 21 -14.92 6.57 2.01
C GLU A 21 -15.73 5.46 2.66
N GLN A 22 -16.00 4.40 1.91
CA GLN A 22 -16.74 3.25 2.42
C GLN A 22 -15.87 2.32 3.25
N ASN A 23 -14.55 2.40 3.07
CA ASN A 23 -13.60 1.52 3.75
C ASN A 23 -12.53 2.36 4.43
N PRO A 24 -12.84 2.93 5.61
CA PRO A 24 -11.88 3.82 6.28
C PRO A 24 -10.59 3.11 6.70
N ASP A 25 -10.58 1.78 6.68
CA ASP A 25 -9.38 1.02 7.02
C ASP A 25 -8.41 0.88 5.84
N LEU A 26 -8.74 1.45 4.69
CA LEU A 26 -7.90 1.41 3.52
C LEU A 26 -7.33 2.78 3.19
N ARG A 27 -6.11 2.79 2.70
CA ARG A 27 -5.44 3.98 2.19
C ARG A 27 -5.13 3.78 0.72
N ASP A 28 -5.45 4.77 -0.10
CA ASP A 28 -5.15 4.72 -1.53
C ASP A 28 -3.71 5.17 -1.75
N VAL A 29 -2.89 4.28 -2.23
CA VAL A 29 -1.49 4.59 -2.53
C VAL A 29 -1.20 4.44 -4.02
N THR A 30 -2.26 4.46 -4.84
CA THR A 30 -2.16 4.22 -6.28
C THR A 30 -1.19 5.17 -6.98
N SER A 31 -1.23 6.45 -6.66
CA SER A 31 -0.39 7.42 -7.37
C SER A 31 1.10 7.14 -7.16
N THR A 32 1.49 6.79 -5.95
CA THR A 32 2.88 6.42 -5.67
C THR A 32 3.21 5.06 -6.25
N ALA A 33 2.27 4.12 -6.20
CA ALA A 33 2.47 2.78 -6.73
C ALA A 33 2.76 2.78 -8.23
N LYS A 34 2.21 3.73 -8.97
CA LYS A 34 2.47 3.85 -10.40
C LYS A 34 3.94 4.05 -10.72
N LEU A 35 4.70 4.61 -9.81
CA LEU A 35 6.13 4.79 -9.99
C LEU A 35 6.87 3.45 -10.07
N PHE A 36 6.26 2.39 -9.57
CA PHE A 36 6.85 1.05 -9.56
C PHE A 36 6.13 0.11 -10.51
N ASN A 37 5.47 0.68 -11.51
CA ASN A 37 4.81 -0.04 -12.60
C ASN A 37 3.59 -0.85 -12.18
N PHE A 38 2.99 -0.52 -11.07
CA PHE A 38 1.67 -1.07 -10.76
C PHE A 38 0.64 -0.50 -11.73
N ARG A 39 -0.11 -1.38 -12.34
CA ARG A 39 -1.12 -1.00 -13.33
C ARG A 39 -2.52 -0.98 -12.78
N ARG A 40 -2.70 -1.50 -11.58
CA ARG A 40 -3.98 -1.54 -10.91
C ARG A 40 -3.98 -0.56 -9.75
N PRO A 41 -5.15 -0.16 -9.29
CA PRO A 41 -5.22 0.60 -8.04
C PRO A 41 -4.59 -0.21 -6.92
N VAL A 42 -3.84 0.47 -6.07
CA VAL A 42 -3.20 -0.16 -4.93
C VAL A 42 -3.70 0.50 -3.66
N TYR A 43 -4.22 -0.34 -2.78
CA TYR A 43 -4.66 0.08 -1.46
C TYR A 43 -3.78 -0.56 -0.41
N MET A 44 -3.71 0.07 0.72
CA MET A 44 -2.94 -0.41 1.85
C MET A 44 -3.82 -0.31 3.09
N THR A 45 -3.82 -1.33 3.94
CA THR A 45 -4.60 -1.24 5.17
C THR A 45 -4.02 -0.18 6.08
N SER A 46 -4.87 0.39 6.93
CA SER A 46 -4.42 1.37 7.90
C SER A 46 -3.38 0.79 8.85
N HIS A 47 -3.47 -0.50 9.17
CA HIS A 47 -2.47 -1.15 10.01
C HIS A 47 -1.08 -1.11 9.38
N VAL A 48 -0.99 -1.42 8.09
CA VAL A 48 0.29 -1.35 7.38
C VAL A 48 0.79 0.08 7.31
N TRP A 49 -0.12 1.01 7.02
CA TRP A 49 0.24 2.42 6.94
C TRP A 49 0.84 2.90 8.26
N GLU A 50 0.18 2.63 9.36
CA GLU A 50 0.61 3.09 10.68
C GLU A 50 1.92 2.46 11.11
N ASP A 51 2.15 1.20 10.77
CA ASP A 51 3.35 0.49 11.20
C ASP A 51 4.53 0.69 10.26
N CYS A 52 4.30 0.74 8.97
CA CYS A 52 5.38 0.69 7.98
C CYS A 52 5.65 2.01 7.26
N VAL A 53 4.70 2.91 7.23
CA VAL A 53 4.80 4.14 6.45
C VAL A 53 4.83 5.37 7.33
N GLU A 54 3.89 5.47 8.24
CA GLU A 54 3.77 6.61 9.12
C GLU A 54 4.98 6.68 10.06
N LEU A 55 5.60 7.85 10.15
CA LEU A 55 6.74 8.04 11.02
C LEU A 55 6.46 9.21 11.93
N HIS A 56 6.41 8.92 13.22
CA HIS A 56 6.18 9.94 14.23
C HIS A 56 7.52 10.56 14.61
N SER A 57 7.52 11.88 14.77
CA SER A 57 8.70 12.57 15.30
C SER A 57 8.87 12.20 16.76
N THR A 58 10.06 12.51 17.29
CA THR A 58 10.37 12.19 18.69
C THR A 58 9.47 12.94 19.67
N ASP A 59 8.92 14.09 19.27
CA ASP A 59 8.00 14.85 20.10
C ASP A 59 6.55 14.38 19.94
N GLY A 60 6.30 13.46 19.02
CA GLY A 60 4.97 12.91 18.77
C GLY A 60 3.99 13.87 18.14
N LYS A 61 4.42 15.05 17.73
CA LYS A 61 3.51 16.11 17.27
C LYS A 61 3.56 16.35 15.78
N THR A 62 4.66 16.03 15.13
CA THR A 62 4.86 16.33 13.73
C THR A 62 5.29 15.09 12.97
N PHE A 63 4.94 15.06 11.70
CA PHE A 63 5.38 14.02 10.78
C PHE A 63 6.43 14.61 9.85
N ASP A 64 7.43 13.82 9.55
CA ASP A 64 8.35 14.16 8.47
C ASP A 64 7.76 13.63 7.18
N GLU A 65 7.14 14.52 6.41
CA GLU A 65 6.45 14.12 5.18
C GLU A 65 7.38 13.46 4.18
N LEU A 66 8.61 13.92 4.09
CA LEU A 66 9.57 13.32 3.18
C LEU A 66 9.91 11.89 3.61
N ALA A 67 10.12 11.69 4.90
CA ALA A 67 10.41 10.36 5.43
C ALA A 67 9.23 9.42 5.22
N VAL A 68 8.01 9.90 5.43
CA VAL A 68 6.80 9.12 5.18
C VAL A 68 6.75 8.68 3.72
N LEU A 69 7.02 9.59 2.79
CA LEU A 69 7.01 9.27 1.36
C LEU A 69 8.09 8.24 1.03
N GLN A 70 9.27 8.38 1.60
CA GLN A 70 10.36 7.42 1.37
C GLN A 70 10.02 6.04 1.91
N ARG A 71 9.36 5.99 3.06
CA ARG A 71 8.93 4.71 3.64
C ARG A 71 7.85 4.06 2.78
N LEU A 72 6.92 4.85 2.27
CA LEU A 72 5.90 4.33 1.36
C LEU A 72 6.53 3.76 0.09
N ARG A 73 7.46 4.50 -0.49
CA ARG A 73 8.18 4.04 -1.69
C ARG A 73 8.93 2.75 -1.43
N HIS A 74 9.51 2.60 -0.24
CA HIS A 74 10.20 1.37 0.10
C HIS A 74 9.25 0.17 0.12
N VAL A 75 8.10 0.32 0.77
CA VAL A 75 7.10 -0.75 0.80
C VAL A 75 6.67 -1.13 -0.61
N LEU A 76 6.37 -0.14 -1.42
CA LEU A 76 5.89 -0.39 -2.78
C LEU A 76 6.97 -0.98 -3.69
N PHE A 77 8.22 -0.55 -3.50
CA PHE A 77 9.33 -1.12 -4.24
C PHE A 77 9.52 -2.60 -3.90
N MET A 78 9.45 -2.93 -2.61
CA MET A 78 9.61 -4.32 -2.19
C MET A 78 8.44 -5.17 -2.69
N ALA A 79 7.23 -4.64 -2.65
CA ALA A 79 6.06 -5.33 -3.18
C ALA A 79 6.22 -5.58 -4.69
N ALA A 80 6.63 -4.56 -5.44
CA ALA A 80 6.82 -4.69 -6.87
C ALA A 80 7.92 -5.67 -7.22
N SER A 81 9.00 -5.67 -6.45
CA SER A 81 10.13 -6.58 -6.67
C SER A 81 9.70 -8.02 -6.46
N ALA A 82 8.87 -8.27 -5.44
CA ALA A 82 8.37 -9.60 -5.17
C ALA A 82 7.35 -10.05 -6.23
N LEU A 83 6.62 -9.09 -6.79
CA LEU A 83 5.65 -9.38 -7.83
C LEU A 83 6.32 -9.97 -9.08
N HIS A 84 7.41 -9.37 -9.52
CA HIS A 84 8.31 -9.92 -10.53
C HIS A 84 7.58 -10.50 -11.75
N GLY A 85 6.71 -9.70 -12.35
CA GLY A 85 5.95 -10.12 -13.54
C GLY A 85 4.76 -11.00 -13.27
N ARG A 86 4.46 -11.30 -12.02
CA ARG A 86 3.26 -12.04 -11.67
C ARG A 86 2.12 -11.05 -11.55
N TYR A 87 1.05 -11.34 -12.27
CA TYR A 87 -0.15 -10.51 -12.23
C TYR A 87 -1.34 -11.41 -12.03
N GLU A 88 -2.49 -10.80 -11.78
CA GLU A 88 -3.78 -11.48 -11.80
C GLU A 88 -3.96 -12.49 -10.68
N ASP A 89 -4.88 -12.18 -9.81
CA ASP A 89 -5.38 -13.10 -8.79
C ASP A 89 -4.30 -13.81 -7.99
N MET A 90 -3.17 -13.13 -7.82
CA MET A 90 -2.06 -13.66 -7.06
C MET A 90 -2.12 -13.14 -5.64
N ALA A 91 -1.68 -13.99 -4.75
CA ALA A 91 -1.48 -13.60 -3.36
C ALA A 91 -0.09 -14.09 -2.96
N TYR A 92 0.71 -13.23 -2.37
CA TYR A 92 2.04 -13.63 -1.93
C TYR A 92 2.51 -12.75 -0.79
N ASP A 93 3.44 -13.30 -0.01
CA ASP A 93 4.07 -12.57 1.07
C ASP A 93 5.35 -11.92 0.56
N PHE A 94 5.66 -10.76 1.13
CA PHE A 94 6.93 -10.10 0.87
C PHE A 94 7.40 -9.44 2.15
N ARG A 95 8.68 -9.16 2.21
CA ARG A 95 9.29 -8.63 3.42
C ARG A 95 9.75 -7.20 3.18
N VAL A 96 9.48 -6.37 4.17
CA VAL A 96 10.02 -5.01 4.20
C VAL A 96 10.81 -4.84 5.49
N TYR A 97 11.69 -3.86 5.49
CA TYR A 97 12.42 -3.47 6.68
C TYR A 97 11.95 -2.07 7.04
N ARG A 98 11.41 -1.95 8.24
CA ARG A 98 10.89 -0.66 8.68
C ARG A 98 11.41 -0.36 10.07
N ILE A 99 11.50 0.92 10.38
CA ILE A 99 11.92 1.38 11.70
C ILE A 99 10.65 1.54 12.54
N PRO A 100 10.52 0.79 13.65
CA PRO A 100 9.33 0.90 14.49
C PRO A 100 9.19 2.29 15.09
N ASN A 101 7.94 2.74 15.24
CA ASN A 101 7.67 4.03 15.85
C ASN A 101 7.89 4.04 17.35
N ASN A 102 7.83 2.87 17.98
CA ASN A 102 7.94 2.74 19.43
C ASN A 102 9.25 2.10 19.85
N SER A 103 10.36 2.62 19.35
CA SER A 103 11.66 2.04 19.67
C SER A 103 12.01 2.25 21.15
N VAL A 104 12.47 1.18 21.78
CA VAL A 104 12.92 1.21 23.17
C VAL A 104 14.31 1.83 23.22
N ASN A 105 14.55 2.66 24.22
CA ASN A 105 15.85 3.31 24.46
C ASN A 105 16.30 4.25 23.34
N GLY A 106 15.37 4.76 22.55
CA GLY A 106 15.68 5.72 21.51
C GLY A 106 16.49 5.17 20.34
N ARG A 107 16.74 3.89 20.31
CA ARG A 107 17.46 3.26 19.20
C ARG A 107 16.47 2.77 18.19
N ARG A 108 16.49 3.39 17.03
CA ARG A 108 15.63 3.03 15.92
C ARG A 108 16.44 2.25 14.91
N GLN A 109 16.23 0.96 14.87
CA GLN A 109 16.88 0.10 13.90
C GLN A 109 15.82 -0.54 13.01
N PRO A 110 16.15 -0.72 11.72
CA PRO A 110 15.21 -1.41 10.83
C PRO A 110 14.93 -2.82 11.31
N GLU A 111 13.67 -3.20 11.30
CA GLU A 111 13.24 -4.54 11.65
C GLU A 111 12.43 -5.11 10.50
N PRO A 112 12.61 -6.40 10.19
CA PRO A 112 11.84 -7.01 9.11
C PRO A 112 10.41 -7.23 9.54
N VAL A 113 9.50 -7.06 8.60
CA VAL A 113 8.10 -7.40 8.79
C VAL A 113 7.59 -8.03 7.51
N THR A 114 6.75 -9.05 7.65
CA THR A 114 6.15 -9.72 6.51
C THR A 114 4.81 -9.08 6.20
N LEU A 115 4.65 -8.66 4.96
CA LEU A 115 3.40 -8.13 4.46
C LEU A 115 2.83 -9.07 3.42
N HIS A 116 1.56 -8.92 3.13
CA HIS A 116 0.84 -9.76 2.20
C HIS A 116 0.23 -8.89 1.12
N LEU A 117 0.44 -9.27 -0.13
CA LEU A 117 -0.16 -8.59 -1.27
C LEU A 117 -1.20 -9.51 -1.88
N VAL A 118 -2.39 -8.98 -2.09
CA VAL A 118 -3.47 -9.72 -2.73
C VAL A 118 -3.94 -8.95 -3.95
N ALA A 119 -3.87 -9.57 -5.10
CA ALA A 119 -4.49 -9.06 -6.30
C ALA A 119 -5.88 -9.70 -6.38
N HIS A 120 -6.90 -8.87 -6.34
CA HIS A 120 -8.28 -9.36 -6.27
C HIS A 120 -9.22 -8.41 -7.01
N ARG A 121 -10.49 -8.72 -6.97
CA ARG A 121 -11.50 -7.80 -7.47
C ARG A 121 -12.25 -7.20 -6.29
N ASP A 122 -12.54 -5.91 -6.41
CA ASP A 122 -13.29 -5.22 -5.37
C ASP A 122 -14.79 -5.52 -5.50
N GLU A 123 -15.59 -4.87 -4.66
CA GLU A 123 -17.04 -5.09 -4.66
C GLU A 123 -17.72 -4.66 -5.96
N HIS A 124 -17.04 -3.83 -6.76
CA HIS A 124 -17.52 -3.41 -8.07
C HIS A 124 -16.90 -4.23 -9.19
N ASN A 125 -16.28 -5.35 -8.85
CA ASN A 125 -15.66 -6.27 -9.80
C ASN A 125 -14.49 -5.64 -10.58
N ARG A 126 -13.80 -4.66 -9.97
CA ARG A 126 -12.64 -4.03 -10.57
C ARG A 126 -11.37 -4.69 -10.04
N PRO A 127 -10.36 -4.93 -10.89
CA PRO A 127 -9.12 -5.53 -10.42
C PRO A 127 -8.32 -4.51 -9.61
N VAL A 128 -7.99 -4.88 -8.38
CA VAL A 128 -7.26 -4.02 -7.44
C VAL A 128 -6.22 -4.86 -6.71
N ILE A 129 -5.32 -4.16 -6.03
CA ILE A 129 -4.29 -4.78 -5.20
C ILE A 129 -4.45 -4.21 -3.80
N THR A 130 -4.39 -5.08 -2.81
CA THR A 130 -4.38 -4.67 -1.41
C THR A 130 -3.13 -5.18 -0.73
N ILE A 131 -2.42 -4.29 -0.05
CA ILE A 131 -1.25 -4.63 0.77
C ILE A 131 -1.72 -4.60 2.22
N LYS A 132 -1.48 -5.70 2.93
CA LYS A 132 -1.97 -5.87 4.29
C LYS A 132 -1.01 -6.75 5.08
N PHE A 133 -1.24 -6.83 6.37
CA PHE A 133 -0.59 -7.86 7.16
C PHE A 133 -1.26 -9.21 6.86
N PRO A 134 -0.53 -10.31 7.02
CA PRO A 134 -1.14 -11.64 6.74
C PRO A 134 -2.38 -11.92 7.57
N HIS A 135 -2.50 -11.29 8.72
CA HIS A 135 -3.63 -11.52 9.63
C HIS A 135 -4.73 -10.45 9.52
N ASP A 136 -4.54 -9.48 8.65
CA ASP A 136 -5.57 -8.43 8.46
C ASP A 136 -6.83 -8.95 7.77
#